data_4a3bb1408e1c134d80f7961d4f642830
#
_entry.id   4a3bb1408e1c134d80f7961d4f642830
#
_cell.length_a   1.000
_cell.length_b   1.000
_cell.length_c   1.000
_cell.angle_alpha   90.00
_cell.angle_beta   90.00
_cell.angle_gamma   90.00
#
_symmetry.space_group_name_H-M   'P 1'
#
loop_
_entity.id
_entity.type
_entity.pdbx_description
1 polymer ?
#
loop_
_entity_poly.entity_id
_entity_poly.type
_entity_poly.pdbx_seq_one_letter_code
_entity_poly.pdbx_strand_id
1 'polypeptide(L)'
;MQIVIAFISIIIFSQVSNADIGKETGLEIPRYVSLKSNDANIRVGPSKNYPIEIKYIKKYYPLKVLEEYEDWRKVEDFQKNFGWIHKSLISGTRTGIILSNDSKNIKLLNTLDGNVIGEIGKGNIVFLEKCKMYWCLISSGNLKGWVDKKNIWGIK
;
A
#
# COMPACT_ATOMS: atom_id res chain seq x y z
N MET A 1 -45.33 -39.42 15.47
CA MET A 1 -44.97 -38.27 14.65
C MET A 1 -43.49 -37.93 14.97
N GLN A 2 -42.56 -38.47 14.17
CA GLN A 2 -41.12 -38.28 14.37
C GLN A 2 -40.67 -37.05 13.60
N ILE A 3 -40.10 -36.09 14.31
CA ILE A 3 -39.50 -34.87 13.73
C ILE A 3 -38.06 -35.19 13.36
N VAL A 4 -37.78 -35.25 12.06
CA VAL A 4 -36.41 -35.39 11.55
C VAL A 4 -35.79 -33.99 11.47
N ILE A 5 -34.83 -33.69 12.39
CA ILE A 5 -34.07 -32.45 12.36
C ILE A 5 -32.88 -32.67 11.39
N ALA A 6 -32.98 -32.07 10.22
CA ALA A 6 -31.88 -32.06 9.26
C ALA A 6 -30.81 -31.02 9.70
N PHE A 7 -29.62 -31.47 10.10
CA PHE A 7 -28.46 -30.62 10.32
C PHE A 7 -27.88 -30.19 8.97
N ILE A 8 -28.07 -28.93 8.57
CA ILE A 8 -27.40 -28.34 7.43
C ILE A 8 -25.99 -27.90 7.91
N SER A 9 -24.97 -28.70 7.56
CA SER A 9 -23.58 -28.33 7.75
C SER A 9 -23.21 -27.23 6.75
N ILE A 10 -23.07 -26.01 7.22
CA ILE A 10 -22.52 -24.89 6.42
C ILE A 10 -21.00 -25.09 6.33
N ILE A 11 -20.52 -25.58 5.20
CA ILE A 11 -19.09 -25.64 4.89
C ILE A 11 -18.65 -24.22 4.52
N ILE A 12 -17.98 -23.53 5.46
CA ILE A 12 -17.33 -22.25 5.20
C ILE A 12 -16.06 -22.55 4.40
N PHE A 13 -16.11 -22.34 3.09
CA PHE A 13 -14.92 -22.34 2.24
C PHE A 13 -14.09 -21.10 2.57
N SER A 14 -13.04 -21.27 3.36
CA SER A 14 -12.01 -20.25 3.53
C SER A 14 -11.28 -20.09 2.19
N GLN A 15 -11.52 -18.99 1.51
CA GLN A 15 -10.75 -18.60 0.32
C GLN A 15 -9.33 -18.28 0.76
N VAL A 16 -8.41 -19.21 0.60
CA VAL A 16 -6.98 -18.96 0.74
C VAL A 16 -6.58 -18.09 -0.44
N SER A 17 -6.36 -16.81 -0.20
CA SER A 17 -5.77 -15.91 -1.19
C SER A 17 -4.30 -16.30 -1.38
N ASN A 18 -4.00 -17.08 -2.39
CA ASN A 18 -2.63 -17.35 -2.80
C ASN A 18 -2.05 -16.04 -3.35
N ALA A 19 -0.96 -15.58 -2.75
CA ALA A 19 -0.17 -14.50 -3.33
C ALA A 19 0.55 -15.07 -4.57
N ASP A 20 0.37 -14.41 -5.70
CA ASP A 20 1.10 -14.76 -6.92
C ASP A 20 2.57 -14.37 -6.78
N ILE A 21 3.44 -15.08 -7.48
CA ILE A 21 4.87 -14.77 -7.55
C ILE A 21 5.16 -14.02 -8.84
N GLY A 22 5.79 -12.86 -8.72
CA GLY A 22 6.21 -12.04 -9.85
C GLY A 22 7.24 -12.77 -10.72
N LYS A 23 6.98 -12.86 -12.01
CA LYS A 23 7.77 -13.66 -12.97
C LYS A 23 9.18 -13.13 -13.14
N GLU A 24 9.39 -11.83 -13.03
CA GLU A 24 10.67 -11.17 -13.28
C GLU A 24 11.54 -11.03 -12.03
N THR A 25 10.91 -10.95 -10.84
CA THR A 25 11.64 -10.69 -9.60
C THR A 25 11.64 -11.86 -8.62
N GLY A 26 10.72 -12.81 -8.76
CA GLY A 26 10.49 -13.86 -7.78
C GLY A 26 9.87 -13.37 -6.47
N LEU A 27 9.46 -12.09 -6.40
CA LEU A 27 8.83 -11.51 -5.21
C LEU A 27 7.32 -11.69 -5.27
N GLU A 28 6.70 -11.78 -4.11
CA GLU A 28 5.23 -11.84 -4.02
C GLU A 28 4.58 -10.61 -4.65
N ILE A 29 3.47 -10.83 -5.34
CA ILE A 29 2.53 -9.81 -5.82
C ILE A 29 1.12 -10.13 -5.29
N PRO A 30 0.31 -9.12 -4.92
CA PRO A 30 0.66 -7.70 -4.94
C PRO A 30 1.66 -7.32 -3.82
N ARG A 31 2.54 -6.37 -4.14
CA ARG A 31 3.48 -5.81 -3.15
C ARG A 31 3.58 -4.30 -3.27
N TYR A 32 4.02 -3.64 -2.21
CA TYR A 32 4.20 -2.20 -2.20
C TYR A 32 5.64 -1.79 -2.48
N VAL A 33 5.80 -0.73 -3.25
CA VAL A 33 7.04 -0.06 -3.62
C VAL A 33 6.86 1.45 -3.50
N SER A 34 7.94 2.21 -3.63
CA SER A 34 7.86 3.67 -3.65
C SER A 34 8.67 4.28 -4.79
N LEU A 35 8.29 5.48 -5.21
CA LEU A 35 9.01 6.22 -6.25
C LEU A 35 10.39 6.67 -5.75
N LYS A 36 11.42 6.53 -6.61
CA LYS A 36 12.79 6.98 -6.35
C LYS A 36 12.99 8.48 -6.55
N SER A 37 12.17 9.12 -7.37
CA SER A 37 12.35 10.51 -7.80
C SER A 37 11.05 11.31 -7.72
N ASN A 38 11.18 12.63 -7.88
CA ASN A 38 10.05 13.54 -8.00
C ASN A 38 9.47 13.60 -9.42
N ASP A 39 9.96 12.79 -10.35
CA ASP A 39 9.48 12.72 -11.72
C ASP A 39 9.40 11.26 -12.15
N ALA A 40 8.20 10.76 -12.30
CA ALA A 40 7.95 9.40 -12.73
C ALA A 40 6.72 9.32 -13.64
N ASN A 41 6.93 8.82 -14.84
CA ASN A 41 5.87 8.61 -15.82
C ASN A 41 5.30 7.21 -15.72
N ILE A 42 3.99 7.11 -15.58
CA ILE A 42 3.23 5.88 -15.71
C ILE A 42 2.57 5.88 -17.09
N ARG A 43 2.67 4.76 -17.79
CA ARG A 43 2.24 4.60 -19.18
C ARG A 43 1.10 3.60 -19.28
N VAL A 44 0.35 3.68 -20.36
CA VAL A 44 -0.77 2.74 -20.63
C VAL A 44 -0.29 1.32 -20.94
N GLY A 45 0.99 1.12 -21.25
CA GLY A 45 1.56 -0.19 -21.56
C GLY A 45 3.05 -0.30 -21.20
N PRO A 46 3.60 -1.53 -21.21
CA PRO A 46 4.95 -1.84 -20.74
C PRO A 46 6.04 -1.54 -21.78
N SER A 47 6.12 -0.31 -22.26
CA SER A 47 7.18 0.17 -23.15
C SER A 47 7.25 1.70 -23.14
N LYS A 48 8.43 2.25 -23.49
CA LYS A 48 8.60 3.71 -23.67
C LYS A 48 7.78 4.27 -24.82
N ASN A 49 7.36 3.42 -25.76
CA ASN A 49 6.55 3.80 -26.91
C ASN A 49 5.06 4.03 -26.58
N TYR A 50 4.62 3.54 -25.43
CA TYR A 50 3.25 3.79 -24.98
C TYR A 50 3.08 5.21 -24.43
N PRO A 51 1.91 5.84 -24.64
CA PRO A 51 1.59 7.14 -24.09
C PRO A 51 1.76 7.19 -22.56
N ILE A 52 2.10 8.38 -22.07
CA ILE A 52 2.08 8.66 -20.63
C ILE A 52 0.62 8.87 -20.21
N GLU A 53 0.18 8.13 -19.21
CA GLU A 53 -1.15 8.24 -18.61
C GLU A 53 -1.12 9.15 -17.40
N ILE A 54 -0.14 8.97 -16.52
CA ILE A 54 -0.01 9.73 -15.27
C ILE A 54 1.44 10.14 -15.08
N LYS A 55 1.63 11.38 -14.62
CA LYS A 55 2.94 11.86 -14.16
C LYS A 55 2.90 12.10 -12.65
N TYR A 56 3.73 11.38 -11.91
CA TYR A 56 3.92 11.59 -10.47
C TYR A 56 5.09 12.52 -10.24
N ILE A 57 4.90 13.50 -9.35
CA ILE A 57 5.89 14.53 -9.04
C ILE A 57 6.36 14.49 -7.57
N LYS A 58 6.12 13.38 -6.88
CA LYS A 58 6.43 13.27 -5.45
C LYS A 58 7.22 12.00 -5.15
N LYS A 59 8.50 12.17 -4.79
CA LYS A 59 9.37 11.10 -4.32
C LYS A 59 8.74 10.37 -3.13
N TYR A 60 9.04 9.08 -3.02
CA TYR A 60 8.53 8.18 -1.99
C TYR A 60 7.02 7.91 -2.05
N TYR A 61 6.33 8.39 -3.11
CA TYR A 61 4.92 8.06 -3.29
C TYR A 61 4.74 6.54 -3.36
N PRO A 62 3.89 5.96 -2.50
CA PRO A 62 3.68 4.51 -2.48
C PRO A 62 2.86 4.07 -3.69
N LEU A 63 3.23 2.93 -4.25
CA LEU A 63 2.55 2.26 -5.35
C LEU A 63 2.43 0.77 -5.03
N LYS A 64 1.40 0.13 -5.53
CA LYS A 64 1.15 -1.30 -5.39
C LYS A 64 1.42 -1.99 -6.72
N VAL A 65 2.43 -2.86 -6.77
CA VAL A 65 2.76 -3.68 -7.96
C VAL A 65 1.74 -4.81 -8.05
N LEU A 66 1.11 -4.92 -9.22
CA LEU A 66 0.09 -5.94 -9.53
C LEU A 66 0.61 -6.99 -10.50
N GLU A 67 1.42 -6.59 -11.47
CA GLU A 67 1.97 -7.45 -12.53
C GLU A 67 3.41 -7.06 -12.86
N GLU A 68 4.15 -7.99 -13.47
CA GLU A 68 5.51 -7.79 -13.96
C GLU A 68 5.59 -8.21 -15.42
N TYR A 69 6.30 -7.42 -16.21
CA TYR A 69 6.62 -7.72 -17.59
C TYR A 69 8.00 -7.13 -17.92
N GLU A 70 9.01 -7.95 -18.12
CA GLU A 70 10.39 -7.54 -18.37
C GLU A 70 10.87 -6.47 -17.35
N ASP A 71 11.21 -5.27 -17.85
CA ASP A 71 11.64 -4.14 -17.01
C ASP A 71 10.48 -3.29 -16.46
N TRP A 72 9.24 -3.67 -16.74
CA TRP A 72 8.07 -2.89 -16.40
C TRP A 72 7.26 -3.54 -15.29
N ARG A 73 6.62 -2.69 -14.49
CA ARG A 73 5.73 -3.10 -13.41
C ARG A 73 4.39 -2.41 -13.59
N LYS A 74 3.31 -3.18 -13.63
CA LYS A 74 1.97 -2.62 -13.55
C LYS A 74 1.71 -2.24 -12.12
N VAL A 75 1.37 -0.99 -11.89
CA VAL A 75 1.17 -0.43 -10.56
C VAL A 75 -0.20 0.21 -10.41
N GLU A 76 -0.68 0.24 -9.17
CA GLU A 76 -1.91 0.88 -8.74
C GLU A 76 -1.59 1.87 -7.62
N ASP A 77 -2.24 3.04 -7.62
CA ASP A 77 -2.17 4.00 -6.52
C ASP A 77 -3.37 3.87 -5.54
N PHE A 78 -3.41 4.70 -4.49
CA PHE A 78 -4.50 4.66 -3.51
C PHE A 78 -5.86 5.14 -4.06
N GLN A 79 -5.87 5.85 -5.19
CA GLN A 79 -7.08 6.31 -5.89
C GLN A 79 -7.57 5.33 -6.95
N LYS A 80 -6.90 4.15 -7.05
CA LYS A 80 -7.19 3.12 -8.07
C LYS A 80 -6.80 3.50 -9.49
N ASN A 81 -5.96 4.49 -9.67
CA ASN A 81 -5.31 4.71 -10.95
C ASN A 81 -4.22 3.65 -11.15
N PHE A 82 -4.09 3.13 -12.36
CA PHE A 82 -3.12 2.10 -12.68
C PHE A 82 -2.43 2.34 -14.03
N GLY A 83 -1.30 1.71 -14.22
CA GLY A 83 -0.53 1.73 -15.47
C GLY A 83 0.86 1.14 -15.25
N TRP A 84 1.75 1.32 -16.22
CA TRP A 84 3.04 0.69 -16.26
C TRP A 84 4.18 1.67 -15.96
N ILE A 85 5.04 1.30 -15.03
CA ILE A 85 6.23 2.06 -14.65
C ILE A 85 7.49 1.23 -14.88
N HIS A 86 8.58 1.85 -15.32
CA HIS A 86 9.86 1.18 -15.46
C HIS A 86 10.49 0.90 -14.09
N LYS A 87 11.05 -0.29 -13.90
CA LYS A 87 11.61 -0.76 -12.60
C LYS A 87 12.66 0.17 -12.01
N SER A 88 13.40 0.92 -12.83
CA SER A 88 14.42 1.87 -12.36
C SER A 88 13.86 3.05 -11.58
N LEU A 89 12.57 3.37 -11.73
CA LEU A 89 11.90 4.50 -11.09
C LEU A 89 11.30 4.15 -9.73
N ILE A 90 11.34 2.89 -9.32
CA ILE A 90 10.77 2.40 -8.06
C ILE A 90 11.83 1.75 -7.17
N SER A 91 11.54 1.69 -5.87
CA SER A 91 12.37 1.05 -4.86
C SER A 91 11.53 0.28 -3.85
N GLY A 92 12.18 -0.62 -3.11
CA GLY A 92 11.58 -1.34 -1.98
C GLY A 92 11.46 -0.53 -0.69
N THR A 93 11.75 0.78 -0.71
CA THR A 93 11.57 1.65 0.46
C THR A 93 10.12 1.63 0.89
N ARG A 94 9.89 1.27 2.15
CA ARG A 94 8.55 1.12 2.70
C ARG A 94 7.97 2.47 3.08
N THR A 95 6.98 2.89 2.31
CA THR A 95 6.24 4.13 2.57
C THR A 95 4.74 3.87 2.52
N GLY A 96 3.99 4.76 3.12
CA GLY A 96 2.53 4.78 3.07
C GLY A 96 2.02 6.20 2.88
N ILE A 97 0.74 6.32 2.56
CA ILE A 97 0.05 7.61 2.51
C ILE A 97 -1.03 7.63 3.58
N ILE A 98 -1.11 8.73 4.31
CA ILE A 98 -2.12 8.90 5.35
C ILE A 98 -3.48 9.10 4.69
N LEU A 99 -4.41 8.22 5.01
CA LEU A 99 -5.81 8.32 4.65
C LEU A 99 -6.60 8.67 5.91
N SER A 100 -7.53 9.61 5.79
CA SER A 100 -8.48 9.90 6.85
C SER A 100 -9.86 9.99 6.20
N ASN A 101 -10.82 9.32 6.78
CA ASN A 101 -12.22 9.40 6.34
C ASN A 101 -12.85 10.72 6.78
N ASP A 102 -12.33 11.28 7.88
CA ASP A 102 -12.72 12.59 8.40
C ASP A 102 -11.70 13.63 7.97
N SER A 103 -12.10 14.89 7.90
CA SER A 103 -11.21 16.03 7.62
C SER A 103 -10.21 16.30 8.75
N LYS A 104 -10.14 15.43 9.75
CA LYS A 104 -9.29 15.58 10.93
C LYS A 104 -7.91 14.98 10.69
N ASN A 105 -6.90 15.59 11.30
CA ASN A 105 -5.56 15.02 11.38
C ASN A 105 -5.56 13.72 12.20
N ILE A 106 -4.66 12.82 11.85
CA ILE A 106 -4.45 11.57 12.57
C ILE A 106 -3.45 11.81 13.70
N LYS A 107 -3.83 11.36 14.90
CA LYS A 107 -2.99 11.46 16.10
C LYS A 107 -1.82 10.47 16.03
N LEU A 108 -0.62 10.96 16.40
CA LEU A 108 0.55 10.13 16.63
C LEU A 108 0.71 9.89 18.14
N LEU A 109 0.98 8.63 18.50
CA LEU A 109 1.23 8.24 19.88
C LEU A 109 2.73 7.94 20.08
N ASN A 110 3.26 8.25 21.27
CA ASN A 110 4.64 7.90 21.63
C ASN A 110 4.84 6.39 21.82
N THR A 111 3.84 5.70 22.35
CA THR A 111 3.75 4.25 22.51
C THR A 111 2.36 3.76 22.12
N LEU A 112 2.13 2.45 22.05
CA LEU A 112 0.83 1.87 21.65
C LEU A 112 -0.32 2.28 22.56
N ASP A 113 -0.07 2.43 23.86
CA ASP A 113 -1.03 2.87 24.87
C ASP A 113 -0.66 4.23 25.46
N GLY A 114 0.11 5.01 24.72
CA GLY A 114 0.73 6.24 25.22
C GLY A 114 -0.02 7.51 24.87
N ASN A 115 0.66 8.63 25.16
CA ASN A 115 0.14 9.95 24.94
C ASN A 115 0.26 10.39 23.48
N VAL A 116 -0.62 11.30 23.07
CA VAL A 116 -0.53 11.99 21.78
C VAL A 116 0.66 12.93 21.81
N ILE A 117 1.57 12.79 20.84
CA ILE A 117 2.78 13.60 20.70
C ILE A 117 2.78 14.48 19.45
N GLY A 118 1.76 14.35 18.63
CA GLY A 118 1.62 15.14 17.41
C GLY A 118 0.45 14.67 16.56
N GLU A 119 0.30 15.32 15.42
CA GLU A 119 -0.74 14.99 14.44
C GLU A 119 -0.16 15.02 13.03
N ILE A 120 -0.72 14.20 12.14
CA ILE A 120 -0.36 14.16 10.73
C ILE A 120 -1.60 14.24 9.85
N GLY A 121 -1.57 15.09 8.84
CA GLY A 121 -2.69 15.32 7.94
C GLY A 121 -2.84 14.27 6.86
N LYS A 122 -4.03 14.17 6.29
CA LYS A 122 -4.35 13.35 5.12
C LYS A 122 -3.44 13.69 3.94
N GLY A 123 -3.05 12.68 3.14
CA GLY A 123 -2.24 12.83 1.94
C GLY A 123 -0.72 12.95 2.21
N ASN A 124 -0.31 13.01 3.49
CA ASN A 124 1.11 12.97 3.81
C ASN A 124 1.69 11.58 3.53
N ILE A 125 2.89 11.58 2.93
CA ILE A 125 3.69 10.38 2.76
C ILE A 125 4.50 10.17 4.04
N VAL A 126 4.50 8.94 4.53
CA VAL A 126 5.21 8.52 5.74
C VAL A 126 6.10 7.33 5.45
N PHE A 127 7.24 7.26 6.13
CA PHE A 127 8.07 6.07 6.14
C PHE A 127 7.54 5.07 7.16
N LEU A 128 7.48 3.80 6.77
CA LEU A 128 7.01 2.71 7.61
C LEU A 128 8.20 2.03 8.28
N GLU A 129 8.42 2.34 9.55
CA GLU A 129 9.54 1.81 10.34
C GLU A 129 9.24 0.37 10.81
N LYS A 130 8.09 0.19 11.43
CA LYS A 130 7.66 -1.09 12.01
C LYS A 130 6.14 -1.14 12.11
N CYS A 131 5.54 -2.27 11.74
CA CYS A 131 4.12 -2.51 11.96
C CYS A 131 3.91 -3.69 12.92
N LYS A 132 2.96 -3.57 13.85
CA LYS A 132 2.50 -4.59 14.78
C LYS A 132 0.99 -4.61 14.78
N MET A 133 0.39 -5.79 14.64
CA MET A 133 -1.08 -5.98 14.63
C MET A 133 -1.82 -4.82 13.95
N TYR A 134 -2.41 -3.90 14.72
CA TYR A 134 -3.24 -2.78 14.26
C TYR A 134 -2.49 -1.46 14.13
N TRP A 135 -1.20 -1.38 14.47
CA TRP A 135 -0.43 -0.16 14.57
C TRP A 135 0.82 -0.17 13.70
N CYS A 136 1.21 0.98 13.17
CA CYS A 136 2.50 1.19 12.53
C CYS A 136 3.23 2.36 13.19
N LEU A 137 4.50 2.14 13.49
CA LEU A 137 5.44 3.20 13.82
C LEU A 137 5.86 3.85 12.50
N ILE A 138 5.56 5.12 12.36
CA ILE A 138 5.85 5.90 11.16
C ILE A 138 6.80 7.04 11.46
N SER A 139 7.49 7.53 10.42
CA SER A 139 8.24 8.78 10.47
C SER A 139 7.92 9.67 9.27
N SER A 140 7.92 11.00 9.50
CA SER A 140 7.74 12.03 8.49
C SER A 140 8.43 13.32 8.95
N GLY A 141 9.53 13.68 8.28
CA GLY A 141 10.40 14.75 8.77
C GLY A 141 10.91 14.44 10.18
N ASN A 142 10.68 15.36 11.11
CA ASN A 142 11.07 15.21 12.51
C ASN A 142 10.01 14.49 13.38
N LEU A 143 8.87 14.16 12.81
CA LEU A 143 7.80 13.47 13.52
C LEU A 143 8.02 11.96 13.43
N LYS A 144 7.89 11.29 14.59
CA LYS A 144 7.91 9.82 14.67
C LYS A 144 6.93 9.38 15.74
N GLY A 145 6.03 8.45 15.39
CA GLY A 145 5.01 7.99 16.33
C GLY A 145 4.19 6.84 15.77
N TRP A 146 3.36 6.26 16.63
CA TRP A 146 2.47 5.16 16.29
C TRP A 146 1.14 5.69 15.75
N VAL A 147 0.68 5.07 14.65
CA VAL A 147 -0.58 5.38 13.97
C VAL A 147 -1.33 4.08 13.70
N ASP A 148 -2.65 4.10 13.81
CA ASP A 148 -3.51 2.98 13.46
C ASP A 148 -3.38 2.66 11.94
N LYS A 149 -3.16 1.39 11.62
CA LYS A 149 -3.01 0.87 10.25
C LYS A 149 -4.15 1.26 9.32
N LYS A 150 -5.38 1.33 9.83
CA LYS A 150 -6.57 1.70 9.02
C LYS A 150 -6.46 3.07 8.37
N ASN A 151 -5.59 3.93 8.92
CA ASN A 151 -5.34 5.27 8.42
C ASN A 151 -4.17 5.34 7.42
N ILE A 152 -3.60 4.20 7.01
CA ILE A 152 -2.43 4.16 6.13
C ILE A 152 -2.72 3.26 4.93
N TRP A 153 -2.57 3.79 3.73
CA TRP A 153 -2.46 2.98 2.52
C TRP A 153 -0.99 2.73 2.20
N GLY A 154 -0.67 1.53 1.68
CA GLY A 154 0.72 1.15 1.36
C GLY A 154 1.29 0.08 2.30
N ILE A 155 0.44 -0.53 3.12
CA ILE A 155 0.80 -1.64 4.03
C ILE A 155 0.09 -2.94 3.61
N LYS A 156 0.77 -4.05 3.88
CA LYS A 156 0.28 -5.42 3.65
C LYS A 156 -0.41 -5.93 4.91
#